data_b456be3e32fef7e0adeef1de6e0465ec
#
_entry.id   b456be3e32fef7e0adeef1de6e0465ec
#
_cell.length_a   1.000
_cell.length_b   1.000
_cell.length_c   1.000
_cell.angle_alpha   90.00
_cell.angle_beta   90.00
_cell.angle_gamma   90.00
#
_symmetry.space_group_name_H-M   'P 1'
#
loop_
_entity.id
_entity.type
_entity.pdbx_description
1 polymer ?
#
loop_
_entity_poly.entity_id
_entity_poly.type
_entity_poly.pdbx_seq_one_letter_code
_entity_poly.pdbx_strand_id
1 'polypeptide(L)'
;MSLNPKEIYEKFSQKVLDKNTALILLESIIENSEDNKLRLESIDILKKIGINDKYTYQFIENLLISDSNPEIRKLALDLVYKDHPEKILKLIKWIVKNEMPYSFLIAVIKTLEIMGNEESKRILIEELKKVKKVKYLNEEKRYENRKYKKVLKRLFKTSKIETFTHKQISDIISNFLIIKHLSGKFPNVFFELNPQTALVEQLDLSNYLEYEVKGTPWGWNNNISNILEIEGLEHLNAIKKLDLSNNQIQNIKELGILKSLTHLILSNNKIKDQGNLGFLDDLSNLEYLDLSGNEVVIHLKTLKLNPKIRIVSKRYWEDLNK
;
A
#
# COMPACT_ATOMS: atom_id res chain seq x y z
N MET A 1 33.65 -6.71 -18.11
CA MET A 1 32.81 -7.32 -17.07
C MET A 1 32.20 -6.20 -16.26
N SER A 2 30.91 -5.99 -16.36
CA SER A 2 30.23 -5.04 -15.48
C SER A 2 30.14 -5.70 -14.09
N LEU A 3 30.75 -5.06 -13.08
CA LEU A 3 30.62 -5.47 -11.69
C LEU A 3 29.15 -5.37 -11.29
N ASN A 4 28.60 -6.38 -10.64
CA ASN A 4 27.28 -6.25 -10.04
C ASN A 4 27.34 -5.51 -8.70
N PRO A 5 26.20 -4.98 -8.19
CA PRO A 5 26.22 -4.18 -6.96
C PRO A 5 26.83 -4.90 -5.75
N LYS A 6 26.59 -6.21 -5.59
CA LYS A 6 27.14 -7.01 -4.48
C LYS A 6 28.66 -7.12 -4.55
N GLU A 7 29.20 -7.39 -5.76
CA GLU A 7 30.66 -7.46 -5.97
C GLU A 7 31.35 -6.11 -5.66
N ILE A 8 30.70 -5.00 -5.99
CA ILE A 8 31.20 -3.66 -5.64
C ILE A 8 31.28 -3.53 -4.12
N TYR A 9 30.24 -3.93 -3.40
CA TYR A 9 30.20 -3.86 -1.94
C TYR A 9 31.24 -4.80 -1.29
N GLU A 10 31.40 -6.00 -1.79
CA GLU A 10 32.39 -6.96 -1.32
C GLU A 10 33.81 -6.39 -1.48
N LYS A 11 34.16 -5.86 -2.65
CA LYS A 11 35.47 -5.24 -2.91
C LYS A 11 35.71 -4.00 -2.05
N PHE A 12 34.66 -3.18 -1.82
CA PHE A 12 34.73 -2.06 -0.87
C PHE A 12 35.00 -2.56 0.55
N SER A 13 34.26 -3.57 1.01
CA SER A 13 34.42 -4.15 2.36
C SER A 13 35.79 -4.75 2.57
N GLN A 14 36.39 -5.33 1.53
CA GLN A 14 37.75 -5.88 1.52
C GLN A 14 38.85 -4.81 1.33
N LYS A 15 38.45 -3.52 1.24
CA LYS A 15 39.36 -2.39 0.96
C LYS A 15 40.12 -2.47 -0.38
N VAL A 16 39.60 -3.25 -1.33
CA VAL A 16 40.10 -3.33 -2.72
C VAL A 16 39.61 -2.11 -3.53
N LEU A 17 38.40 -1.63 -3.22
CA LEU A 17 37.86 -0.38 -3.73
C LEU A 17 37.80 0.65 -2.61
N ASP A 18 38.23 1.89 -2.90
CA ASP A 18 37.95 3.01 -2.02
C ASP A 18 36.47 3.43 -2.09
N LYS A 19 36.03 4.24 -1.12
CA LYS A 19 34.65 4.69 -1.02
C LYS A 19 34.18 5.42 -2.27
N ASN A 20 34.95 6.37 -2.77
CA ASN A 20 34.56 7.21 -3.91
C ASN A 20 34.40 6.37 -5.19
N THR A 21 35.32 5.46 -5.45
CA THR A 21 35.23 4.53 -6.57
C THR A 21 33.99 3.63 -6.46
N ALA A 22 33.69 3.11 -5.27
CA ALA A 22 32.50 2.28 -5.06
C ALA A 22 31.21 3.09 -5.31
N LEU A 23 31.11 4.34 -4.83
CA LEU A 23 29.97 5.22 -5.06
C LEU A 23 29.77 5.51 -6.55
N ILE A 24 30.81 5.90 -7.27
CA ILE A 24 30.74 6.19 -8.72
C ILE A 24 30.26 4.97 -9.52
N LEU A 25 30.75 3.78 -9.18
CA LEU A 25 30.32 2.55 -9.86
C LEU A 25 28.85 2.24 -9.62
N LEU A 26 28.36 2.42 -8.38
CA LEU A 26 26.95 2.23 -8.04
C LEU A 26 26.05 3.27 -8.71
N GLU A 27 26.44 4.56 -8.71
CA GLU A 27 25.74 5.63 -9.40
C GLU A 27 25.63 5.33 -10.91
N SER A 28 26.71 4.85 -11.53
CA SER A 28 26.70 4.46 -12.93
C SER A 28 25.71 3.31 -13.23
N ILE A 29 25.59 2.34 -12.34
CA ILE A 29 24.59 1.26 -12.50
C ILE A 29 23.17 1.84 -12.37
N ILE A 30 22.93 2.72 -11.42
CA ILE A 30 21.61 3.33 -11.20
C ILE A 30 21.19 4.15 -12.43
N GLU A 31 22.12 4.91 -13.04
CA GLU A 31 21.81 5.75 -14.20
C GLU A 31 21.63 4.95 -15.50
N ASN A 32 22.49 3.96 -15.74
CA ASN A 32 22.61 3.35 -17.06
C ASN A 32 21.95 1.98 -17.19
N SER A 33 21.53 1.35 -16.09
CA SER A 33 20.87 0.04 -16.14
C SER A 33 19.39 0.19 -16.45
N GLU A 34 18.89 -0.61 -17.38
CA GLU A 34 17.45 -0.80 -17.63
C GLU A 34 16.83 -1.76 -16.61
N ASP A 35 17.63 -2.56 -15.91
CA ASP A 35 17.17 -3.49 -14.89
C ASP A 35 16.91 -2.76 -13.56
N ASN A 36 15.64 -2.52 -13.28
CA ASN A 36 15.22 -1.88 -12.03
C ASN A 36 15.66 -2.64 -10.76
N LYS A 37 15.85 -3.96 -10.84
CA LYS A 37 16.32 -4.75 -9.70
C LYS A 37 17.77 -4.42 -9.37
N LEU A 38 18.64 -4.32 -10.37
CA LEU A 38 20.03 -3.88 -10.18
C LEU A 38 20.10 -2.44 -9.67
N ARG A 39 19.25 -1.55 -10.19
CA ARG A 39 19.17 -0.16 -9.75
C ARG A 39 18.78 -0.06 -8.27
N LEU A 40 17.73 -0.79 -7.84
CA LEU A 40 17.28 -0.83 -6.45
C LEU A 40 18.37 -1.40 -5.53
N GLU A 41 19.00 -2.51 -5.92
CA GLU A 41 20.08 -3.13 -5.17
C GLU A 41 21.28 -2.17 -5.01
N SER A 42 21.61 -1.39 -6.04
CA SER A 42 22.67 -0.38 -5.98
C SER A 42 22.36 0.71 -4.96
N ILE A 43 21.11 1.20 -4.90
CA ILE A 43 20.69 2.20 -3.91
C ILE A 43 20.76 1.63 -2.49
N ASP A 44 20.35 0.38 -2.29
CA ASP A 44 20.46 -0.29 -0.98
C ASP A 44 21.92 -0.39 -0.52
N ILE A 45 22.85 -0.60 -1.44
CA ILE A 45 24.27 -0.62 -1.14
C ILE A 45 24.82 0.80 -0.86
N LEU A 46 24.39 1.80 -1.62
CA LEU A 46 24.71 3.21 -1.29
C LEU A 46 24.29 3.55 0.15
N LYS A 47 23.12 3.08 0.57
CA LYS A 47 22.61 3.24 1.93
C LYS A 47 23.51 2.59 3.00
N LYS A 48 24.15 1.45 2.66
CA LYS A 48 25.11 0.76 3.56
C LYS A 48 26.45 1.49 3.63
N ILE A 49 26.96 2.01 2.50
CA ILE A 49 28.22 2.74 2.41
C ILE A 49 28.11 4.13 3.07
N GLY A 50 26.93 4.75 2.99
CA GLY A 50 26.63 6.08 3.52
C GLY A 50 27.01 7.23 2.55
N ILE A 51 26.15 8.24 2.49
CA ILE A 51 26.28 9.39 1.57
C ILE A 51 26.83 10.59 2.35
N ASN A 52 28.11 10.84 2.25
CA ASN A 52 28.76 11.94 2.99
C ASN A 52 29.26 13.09 2.09
N ASP A 53 29.23 12.89 0.77
CA ASP A 53 29.71 13.88 -0.17
C ASP A 53 28.57 14.60 -0.90
N LYS A 54 28.85 15.79 -1.40
CA LYS A 54 27.88 16.65 -2.04
C LYS A 54 27.37 16.10 -3.39
N TYR A 55 28.20 15.35 -4.11
CA TYR A 55 27.85 14.85 -5.44
C TYR A 55 26.85 13.72 -5.33
N THR A 56 27.14 12.71 -4.51
CA THR A 56 26.23 11.60 -4.26
C THR A 56 24.90 12.09 -3.65
N TYR A 57 24.96 13.10 -2.76
CA TYR A 57 23.72 13.71 -2.27
C TYR A 57 22.87 14.31 -3.41
N GLN A 58 23.50 15.08 -4.31
CA GLN A 58 22.81 15.73 -5.42
C GLN A 58 22.26 14.71 -6.42
N PHE A 59 22.98 13.62 -6.62
CA PHE A 59 22.54 12.48 -7.42
C PHE A 59 21.26 11.84 -6.81
N ILE A 60 21.26 11.54 -5.51
CA ILE A 60 20.09 10.96 -4.82
C ILE A 60 18.90 11.95 -4.79
N GLU A 61 19.15 13.25 -4.62
CA GLU A 61 18.13 14.29 -4.73
C GLU A 61 17.47 14.28 -6.12
N ASN A 62 18.23 14.12 -7.18
CA ASN A 62 17.71 14.00 -8.55
C ASN A 62 16.87 12.73 -8.73
N LEU A 63 17.30 11.58 -8.21
CA LEU A 63 16.52 10.35 -8.24
C LEU A 63 15.17 10.53 -7.50
N LEU A 64 15.20 11.15 -6.32
CA LEU A 64 14.01 11.43 -5.54
C LEU A 64 12.98 12.26 -6.30
N ILE A 65 13.43 13.24 -7.08
CA ILE A 65 12.56 14.18 -7.79
C ILE A 65 12.08 13.62 -9.13
N SER A 66 12.94 12.95 -9.89
CA SER A 66 12.73 12.74 -11.33
C SER A 66 12.77 11.30 -11.79
N ASP A 67 13.15 10.32 -10.96
CA ASP A 67 13.20 8.94 -11.41
C ASP A 67 11.78 8.43 -11.78
N SER A 68 11.69 7.68 -12.88
CA SER A 68 10.43 7.12 -13.36
C SER A 68 9.89 6.00 -12.46
N ASN A 69 10.79 5.31 -11.75
CA ASN A 69 10.42 4.20 -10.87
C ASN A 69 10.08 4.70 -9.45
N PRO A 70 8.84 4.53 -8.98
CA PRO A 70 8.42 5.00 -7.65
C PRO A 70 9.17 4.32 -6.50
N GLU A 71 9.64 3.08 -6.65
CA GLU A 71 10.40 2.38 -5.61
C GLU A 71 11.81 2.97 -5.46
N ILE A 72 12.44 3.35 -6.57
CA ILE A 72 13.72 4.09 -6.55
C ILE A 72 13.54 5.41 -5.81
N ARG A 73 12.46 6.14 -6.10
CA ARG A 73 12.15 7.41 -5.42
C ARG A 73 11.91 7.23 -3.93
N LYS A 74 11.25 6.12 -3.51
CA LYS A 74 11.06 5.80 -2.09
C LYS A 74 12.40 5.55 -1.38
N LEU A 75 13.29 4.76 -1.98
CA LEU A 75 14.61 4.51 -1.41
C LEU A 75 15.45 5.79 -1.34
N ALA A 76 15.38 6.64 -2.37
CA ALA A 76 16.05 7.95 -2.38
C ALA A 76 15.49 8.86 -1.25
N LEU A 77 14.16 8.84 -1.02
CA LEU A 77 13.51 9.57 0.08
C LEU A 77 14.07 9.12 1.44
N ASP A 78 14.14 7.81 1.66
CA ASP A 78 14.68 7.22 2.90
C ASP A 78 16.13 7.63 3.13
N LEU A 79 16.95 7.63 2.07
CA LEU A 79 18.35 8.04 2.13
C LEU A 79 18.50 9.51 2.50
N VAL A 80 17.79 10.39 1.80
CA VAL A 80 17.85 11.83 2.09
C VAL A 80 17.34 12.11 3.50
N TYR A 81 16.27 11.43 3.94
CA TYR A 81 15.76 11.61 5.31
C TYR A 81 16.76 11.16 6.37
N LYS A 82 17.44 10.02 6.15
CA LYS A 82 18.41 9.45 7.09
C LYS A 82 19.65 10.32 7.25
N ASP A 83 20.23 10.74 6.12
CA ASP A 83 21.55 11.36 6.10
C ASP A 83 21.47 12.91 6.12
N HIS A 84 20.35 13.51 5.68
CA HIS A 84 20.15 14.96 5.58
C HIS A 84 18.73 15.39 6.01
N PRO A 85 18.30 15.09 7.24
CA PRO A 85 16.92 15.35 7.68
C PRO A 85 16.53 16.84 7.65
N GLU A 86 17.50 17.75 7.71
CA GLU A 86 17.26 19.20 7.64
C GLU A 86 16.86 19.67 6.22
N LYS A 87 17.27 18.93 5.18
CA LYS A 87 16.99 19.31 3.78
C LYS A 87 15.69 18.73 3.26
N ILE A 88 15.25 17.60 3.81
CA ILE A 88 14.12 16.82 3.28
C ILE A 88 12.80 17.60 3.25
N LEU A 89 12.54 18.49 4.22
CA LEU A 89 11.30 19.24 4.29
C LEU A 89 11.09 20.15 3.08
N LYS A 90 12.15 20.74 2.55
CA LYS A 90 12.06 21.57 1.34
C LYS A 90 11.68 20.73 0.12
N LEU A 91 12.26 19.55 -0.01
CA LEU A 91 11.96 18.60 -1.09
C LEU A 91 10.53 18.07 -0.96
N ILE A 92 10.10 17.68 0.24
CA ILE A 92 8.72 17.21 0.51
C ILE A 92 7.71 18.31 0.12
N LYS A 93 7.94 19.57 0.49
CA LYS A 93 7.04 20.67 0.09
C LYS A 93 6.92 20.82 -1.42
N TRP A 94 7.97 20.56 -2.15
CA TRP A 94 7.97 20.58 -3.62
C TRP A 94 7.20 19.35 -4.15
N ILE A 95 7.50 18.16 -3.63
CA ILE A 95 6.88 16.89 -4.06
C ILE A 95 5.36 16.93 -3.91
N VAL A 96 4.84 17.34 -2.75
CA VAL A 96 3.38 17.37 -2.50
C VAL A 96 2.62 18.40 -3.35
N LYS A 97 3.33 19.33 -4.01
CA LYS A 97 2.74 20.29 -4.95
C LYS A 97 2.66 19.78 -6.39
N ASN A 98 3.51 18.83 -6.77
CA ASN A 98 3.75 18.48 -8.17
C ASN A 98 3.16 17.12 -8.56
N GLU A 99 1.99 16.76 -8.02
CA GLU A 99 1.21 15.56 -8.35
C GLU A 99 2.08 14.34 -8.70
N MET A 100 2.56 13.65 -7.68
CA MET A 100 3.39 12.47 -7.83
C MET A 100 2.55 11.18 -7.82
N PRO A 101 3.09 10.04 -8.29
CA PRO A 101 2.44 8.75 -8.16
C PRO A 101 1.96 8.52 -6.72
N TYR A 102 0.74 8.03 -6.55
CA TYR A 102 0.10 7.94 -5.22
C TYR A 102 0.92 7.09 -4.22
N SER A 103 1.55 6.01 -4.68
CA SER A 103 2.38 5.14 -3.82
C SER A 103 3.58 5.88 -3.25
N PHE A 104 4.18 6.76 -4.05
CA PHE A 104 5.25 7.63 -3.60
C PHE A 104 4.76 8.73 -2.65
N LEU A 105 3.58 9.31 -2.92
CA LEU A 105 2.96 10.28 -1.99
C LEU A 105 2.67 9.65 -0.63
N ILE A 106 2.23 8.39 -0.57
CA ILE A 106 2.06 7.68 0.71
C ILE A 106 3.39 7.59 1.46
N ALA A 107 4.50 7.24 0.78
CA ALA A 107 5.81 7.21 1.41
C ALA A 107 6.22 8.58 1.97
N VAL A 108 5.98 9.65 1.22
CA VAL A 108 6.23 11.04 1.67
C VAL A 108 5.39 11.40 2.91
N ILE A 109 4.09 11.04 2.93
CA ILE A 109 3.20 11.27 4.06
C ILE A 109 3.67 10.47 5.29
N LYS A 110 4.13 9.23 5.10
CA LYS A 110 4.69 8.41 6.18
C LYS A 110 6.02 8.96 6.69
N THR A 111 6.87 9.50 5.83
CA THR A 111 8.09 10.19 6.27
C THR A 111 7.77 11.41 7.14
N LEU A 112 6.77 12.23 6.78
CA LEU A 112 6.30 13.34 7.61
C LEU A 112 5.77 12.88 8.99
N GLU A 113 5.09 11.72 9.03
CA GLU A 113 4.65 11.10 10.28
C GLU A 113 5.85 10.77 11.19
N ILE A 114 6.86 10.11 10.62
CA ILE A 114 8.07 9.67 11.36
C ILE A 114 8.89 10.89 11.84
N MET A 115 8.98 11.95 11.05
CA MET A 115 9.67 13.19 11.44
C MET A 115 9.12 13.78 12.74
N GLY A 116 7.82 13.74 12.95
CA GLY A 116 7.17 14.06 14.22
C GLY A 116 7.34 15.51 14.74
N ASN A 117 7.90 16.42 13.93
CA ASN A 117 8.13 17.82 14.33
C ASN A 117 6.99 18.74 13.89
N GLU A 118 6.95 19.98 14.42
CA GLU A 118 5.88 20.93 14.14
C GLU A 118 5.75 21.30 12.66
N GLU A 119 6.85 21.36 11.93
CA GLU A 119 6.83 21.71 10.51
C GLU A 119 6.25 20.57 9.66
N SER A 120 6.61 19.32 9.95
CA SER A 120 6.02 18.15 9.30
C SER A 120 4.50 18.07 9.59
N LYS A 121 4.09 18.42 10.83
CA LYS A 121 2.67 18.49 11.20
C LYS A 121 1.91 19.53 10.40
N ARG A 122 2.49 20.72 10.18
CA ARG A 122 1.86 21.76 9.35
C ARG A 122 1.63 21.27 7.92
N ILE A 123 2.63 20.62 7.32
CA ILE A 123 2.51 20.07 5.96
C ILE A 123 1.39 19.03 5.93
N LEU A 124 1.36 18.09 6.87
CA LEU A 124 0.29 17.08 6.97
C LEU A 124 -1.10 17.73 7.10
N ILE A 125 -1.25 18.76 7.91
CA ILE A 125 -2.52 19.50 8.06
C ILE A 125 -2.92 20.17 6.73
N GLU A 126 -1.97 20.76 6.00
CA GLU A 126 -2.24 21.36 4.69
C GLU A 126 -2.72 20.32 3.68
N GLU A 127 -2.08 19.16 3.64
CA GLU A 127 -2.47 18.06 2.75
C GLU A 127 -3.87 17.52 3.14
N LEU A 128 -4.15 17.33 4.43
CA LEU A 128 -5.48 16.92 4.88
C LEU A 128 -6.57 17.94 4.51
N LYS A 129 -6.25 19.23 4.55
CA LYS A 129 -7.19 20.28 4.07
C LYS A 129 -7.44 20.18 2.57
N LYS A 130 -6.46 19.72 1.77
CA LYS A 130 -6.66 19.46 0.33
C LYS A 130 -7.62 18.30 0.11
N VAL A 131 -7.50 17.19 0.86
CA VAL A 131 -8.45 16.06 0.79
C VAL A 131 -9.90 16.54 0.93
N LYS A 132 -10.16 17.51 1.82
CA LYS A 132 -11.47 18.12 1.98
C LYS A 132 -11.93 18.94 0.76
N LYS A 133 -10.99 19.51 -0.01
CA LYS A 133 -11.26 20.43 -1.13
C LYS A 133 -11.32 19.75 -2.49
N VAL A 134 -10.91 18.48 -2.62
CA VAL A 134 -10.82 17.77 -3.90
C VAL A 134 -12.12 17.93 -4.69
N LYS A 135 -12.06 18.66 -5.79
CA LYS A 135 -13.10 18.68 -6.80
C LYS A 135 -13.04 17.35 -7.55
N TYR A 136 -14.19 16.83 -7.91
CA TYR A 136 -14.42 15.52 -8.50
C TYR A 136 -13.33 15.05 -9.48
N LEU A 137 -12.82 13.84 -9.28
CA LEU A 137 -11.85 13.20 -10.17
C LEU A 137 -12.49 12.63 -11.42
N ASN A 138 -13.76 12.23 -11.34
CA ASN A 138 -14.60 11.78 -12.45
C ASN A 138 -16.06 12.00 -12.07
N GLU A 139 -16.92 12.37 -13.03
CA GLU A 139 -18.35 12.58 -12.77
C GLU A 139 -19.04 11.29 -12.30
N GLU A 140 -18.60 10.14 -12.79
CA GLU A 140 -19.13 8.81 -12.45
C GLU A 140 -18.83 8.38 -11.01
N LYS A 141 -17.72 8.84 -10.42
CA LYS A 141 -17.28 8.47 -9.05
C LYS A 141 -17.55 9.57 -7.99
N ARG A 142 -18.57 10.39 -8.19
CA ARG A 142 -18.99 11.46 -7.26
C ARG A 142 -19.35 10.95 -5.86
N TYR A 143 -19.83 9.72 -5.75
CA TYR A 143 -20.33 9.16 -4.49
C TYR A 143 -19.22 8.93 -3.46
N GLU A 144 -18.10 8.37 -3.86
CA GLU A 144 -16.97 8.01 -2.99
C GLU A 144 -16.33 9.25 -2.36
N ASN A 145 -16.07 10.28 -3.17
CA ASN A 145 -15.57 11.56 -2.68
C ASN A 145 -16.55 12.26 -1.73
N ARG A 146 -17.86 12.11 -1.95
CA ARG A 146 -18.89 12.65 -1.04
C ARG A 146 -18.85 11.97 0.32
N LYS A 147 -18.59 10.65 0.35
CA LYS A 147 -18.50 9.87 1.58
C LYS A 147 -17.34 10.38 2.47
N TYR A 148 -16.14 10.50 1.91
CA TYR A 148 -15.00 11.09 2.61
C TYR A 148 -15.28 12.53 3.09
N LYS A 149 -15.77 13.38 2.20
CA LYS A 149 -16.11 14.77 2.56
C LYS A 149 -17.11 14.86 3.70
N LYS A 150 -18.14 14.02 3.70
CA LYS A 150 -19.16 14.01 4.75
C LYS A 150 -18.56 13.63 6.11
N VAL A 151 -17.72 12.57 6.12
CA VAL A 151 -17.06 12.10 7.34
C VAL A 151 -16.06 13.13 7.85
N LEU A 152 -15.18 13.66 6.99
CA LEU A 152 -14.20 14.69 7.37
C LEU A 152 -14.87 15.98 7.84
N LYS A 153 -15.97 16.39 7.18
CA LYS A 153 -16.74 17.58 7.64
C LYS A 153 -17.30 17.39 9.04
N ARG A 154 -17.75 16.18 9.36
CA ARG A 154 -18.25 15.84 10.70
C ARG A 154 -17.10 15.81 11.71
N LEU A 155 -16.02 15.12 11.39
CA LEU A 155 -14.84 15.00 12.24
C LEU A 155 -14.26 16.39 12.60
N PHE A 156 -14.12 17.29 11.62
CA PHE A 156 -13.60 18.65 11.86
C PHE A 156 -14.58 19.60 12.54
N LYS A 157 -15.86 19.21 12.69
CA LYS A 157 -16.80 19.94 13.55
C LYS A 157 -16.69 19.55 15.02
N THR A 158 -16.34 18.28 15.27
CA THR A 158 -16.28 17.72 16.62
C THR A 158 -14.87 17.81 17.23
N SER A 159 -13.84 17.89 16.40
CA SER A 159 -12.45 17.95 16.84
C SER A 159 -11.66 19.00 16.05
N LYS A 160 -10.80 19.75 16.75
CA LYS A 160 -9.87 20.67 16.09
C LYS A 160 -8.77 19.86 15.41
N ILE A 161 -8.53 20.10 14.13
CA ILE A 161 -7.52 19.37 13.34
C ILE A 161 -6.11 19.46 13.94
N GLU A 162 -5.82 20.55 14.63
CA GLU A 162 -4.55 20.82 15.29
C GLU A 162 -4.28 19.86 16.45
N THR A 163 -5.34 19.28 17.04
CA THR A 163 -5.20 18.31 18.15
C THR A 163 -4.86 16.89 17.66
N PHE A 164 -4.96 16.62 16.36
CA PHE A 164 -4.62 15.30 15.82
C PHE A 164 -3.13 15.05 15.88
N THR A 165 -2.74 13.80 16.15
CA THR A 165 -1.36 13.37 16.06
C THR A 165 -0.90 13.29 14.60
N HIS A 166 0.41 13.29 14.36
CA HIS A 166 0.99 13.03 13.02
C HIS A 166 0.43 11.75 12.42
N LYS A 167 0.38 10.68 13.22
CA LYS A 167 -0.13 9.37 12.80
C LYS A 167 -1.60 9.45 12.35
N GLN A 168 -2.47 10.08 13.13
CA GLN A 168 -3.89 10.21 12.77
C GLN A 168 -4.08 10.95 11.46
N ILE A 169 -3.35 12.04 11.24
CA ILE A 169 -3.43 12.81 9.99
C ILE A 169 -2.88 12.01 8.82
N SER A 170 -1.71 11.39 9.01
CA SER A 170 -1.05 10.55 8.00
C SER A 170 -1.94 9.38 7.57
N ASP A 171 -2.55 8.66 8.52
CA ASP A 171 -3.42 7.53 8.23
C ASP A 171 -4.66 7.95 7.44
N ILE A 172 -5.29 9.09 7.77
CA ILE A 172 -6.45 9.61 7.03
C ILE A 172 -6.06 9.94 5.59
N ILE A 173 -4.92 10.64 5.38
CA ILE A 173 -4.45 11.00 4.03
C ILE A 173 -4.10 9.74 3.23
N SER A 174 -3.36 8.80 3.82
CA SER A 174 -2.96 7.55 3.18
C SER A 174 -4.18 6.73 2.76
N ASN A 175 -5.16 6.55 3.65
CA ASN A 175 -6.41 5.86 3.34
C ASN A 175 -7.16 6.54 2.17
N PHE A 176 -7.23 7.87 2.15
CA PHE A 176 -7.84 8.60 1.04
C PHE A 176 -7.11 8.37 -0.29
N LEU A 177 -5.77 8.44 -0.28
CA LEU A 177 -4.95 8.23 -1.48
C LEU A 177 -5.12 6.81 -2.04
N ILE A 178 -5.17 5.80 -1.15
CA ILE A 178 -5.37 4.41 -1.53
C ILE A 178 -6.74 4.22 -2.18
N ILE A 179 -7.81 4.65 -1.53
CA ILE A 179 -9.16 4.54 -2.10
C ILE A 179 -9.27 5.28 -3.43
N LYS A 180 -8.67 6.47 -3.53
CA LYS A 180 -8.60 7.23 -4.79
C LYS A 180 -7.92 6.41 -5.90
N HIS A 181 -6.81 5.76 -5.59
CA HIS A 181 -6.09 4.92 -6.53
C HIS A 181 -6.89 3.68 -6.92
N LEU A 182 -7.38 2.92 -5.94
CA LEU A 182 -8.18 1.72 -6.19
C LEU A 182 -9.42 2.03 -7.02
N SER A 183 -10.11 3.13 -6.72
CA SER A 183 -11.26 3.59 -7.51
C SER A 183 -10.90 4.04 -8.94
N GLY A 184 -9.64 4.37 -9.21
CA GLY A 184 -9.13 4.61 -10.56
C GLY A 184 -8.78 3.32 -11.31
N LYS A 185 -8.32 2.30 -10.58
CA LYS A 185 -7.83 1.02 -11.12
C LYS A 185 -8.96 0.00 -11.30
N PHE A 186 -9.87 -0.09 -10.35
CA PHE A 186 -10.94 -1.08 -10.34
C PHE A 186 -12.30 -0.44 -10.59
N PRO A 187 -13.17 -1.06 -11.40
CA PRO A 187 -14.52 -0.56 -11.66
C PRO A 187 -15.42 -0.63 -10.41
N ASN A 188 -15.29 -1.68 -9.60
CA ASN A 188 -16.07 -1.89 -8.39
C ASN A 188 -15.21 -1.69 -7.14
N VAL A 189 -15.41 -0.58 -6.44
CA VAL A 189 -14.78 -0.29 -5.16
C VAL A 189 -15.82 0.27 -4.21
N PHE A 190 -16.24 -0.52 -3.24
CA PHE A 190 -17.10 -0.04 -2.17
C PHE A 190 -16.33 -0.02 -0.86
N PHE A 191 -16.54 1.00 -0.03
CA PHE A 191 -15.85 1.12 1.24
C PHE A 191 -16.72 1.81 2.28
N GLU A 192 -16.42 1.53 3.56
CA GLU A 192 -16.99 2.25 4.67
C GLU A 192 -15.92 2.86 5.56
N LEU A 193 -16.21 4.08 6.02
CA LEU A 193 -15.31 4.82 6.89
C LEU A 193 -15.85 4.82 8.31
N ASN A 194 -14.95 4.64 9.26
CA ASN A 194 -15.26 4.95 10.65
C ASN A 194 -15.60 6.45 10.79
N PRO A 195 -16.76 6.80 11.32
CA PRO A 195 -17.19 8.20 11.40
C PRO A 195 -16.40 9.04 12.42
N GLN A 196 -15.69 8.41 13.35
CA GLN A 196 -14.87 9.05 14.40
C GLN A 196 -13.42 9.23 13.98
N THR A 197 -12.88 8.34 13.12
CA THR A 197 -11.47 8.37 12.73
C THR A 197 -11.26 8.72 11.26
N ALA A 198 -12.29 8.62 10.41
CA ALA A 198 -12.23 8.74 8.97
C ALA A 198 -11.33 7.70 8.27
N LEU A 199 -11.01 6.59 8.96
CA LEU A 199 -10.26 5.47 8.38
C LEU A 199 -11.20 4.46 7.72
N VAL A 200 -10.70 3.75 6.73
CA VAL A 200 -11.42 2.67 6.05
C VAL A 200 -11.53 1.47 7.00
N GLU A 201 -12.74 1.08 7.34
CA GLU A 201 -13.03 -0.12 8.12
C GLU A 201 -13.57 -1.28 7.29
N GLN A 202 -14.20 -0.99 6.16
CA GLN A 202 -14.68 -2.01 5.24
C GLN A 202 -14.23 -1.66 3.83
N LEU A 203 -13.75 -2.65 3.09
CA LEU A 203 -13.39 -2.56 1.69
C LEU A 203 -13.97 -3.77 0.96
N ASP A 204 -14.73 -3.50 -0.10
CA ASP A 204 -15.30 -4.50 -0.97
C ASP A 204 -14.79 -4.27 -2.39
N LEU A 205 -14.07 -5.26 -2.89
CA LEU A 205 -13.52 -5.36 -4.23
C LEU A 205 -14.05 -6.62 -4.94
N SER A 206 -15.20 -7.13 -4.51
CA SER A 206 -15.85 -8.29 -5.12
C SER A 206 -16.27 -8.00 -6.56
N ASN A 207 -16.34 -9.05 -7.37
CA ASN A 207 -17.00 -8.96 -8.65
C ASN A 207 -18.51 -9.23 -8.46
N TYR A 208 -19.29 -8.22 -8.77
CA TYR A 208 -20.74 -8.34 -8.78
C TYR A 208 -21.20 -8.58 -10.21
N LEU A 209 -21.73 -9.77 -10.47
CA LEU A 209 -22.48 -10.04 -11.70
C LEU A 209 -23.94 -9.68 -11.43
N GLU A 210 -24.35 -8.48 -11.77
CA GLU A 210 -25.75 -8.16 -11.90
C GLU A 210 -26.31 -8.87 -13.14
N TYR A 211 -27.13 -9.88 -12.92
CA TYR A 211 -27.93 -10.48 -14.00
C TYR A 211 -29.07 -9.52 -14.32
N GLU A 212 -28.86 -8.61 -15.27
CA GLU A 212 -29.96 -7.82 -15.78
C GLU A 212 -30.84 -8.59 -16.77
N VAL A 213 -32.13 -8.26 -16.73
CA VAL A 213 -33.30 -8.84 -17.38
C VAL A 213 -33.26 -8.81 -18.93
N LYS A 214 -32.17 -8.49 -19.59
CA LYS A 214 -32.07 -8.37 -21.08
C LYS A 214 -30.80 -8.98 -21.70
N GLY A 215 -30.25 -10.05 -21.15
CA GLY A 215 -29.31 -10.90 -21.92
C GLY A 215 -27.96 -10.30 -22.30
N THR A 216 -27.60 -9.13 -21.81
CA THR A 216 -26.25 -8.59 -21.90
C THR A 216 -25.64 -8.56 -20.49
N PRO A 217 -24.52 -9.25 -20.25
CA PRO A 217 -23.85 -9.17 -18.97
C PRO A 217 -23.16 -7.81 -18.83
N TRP A 218 -23.82 -6.87 -18.19
CA TRP A 218 -23.19 -5.68 -17.66
C TRP A 218 -22.55 -6.05 -16.32
N GLY A 219 -21.37 -6.64 -16.38
CA GLY A 219 -20.59 -6.97 -15.18
C GLY A 219 -19.35 -6.10 -15.14
N TRP A 220 -19.20 -5.32 -14.10
CA TRP A 220 -17.94 -4.65 -13.80
C TRP A 220 -17.05 -5.66 -13.08
N ASN A 221 -16.02 -6.16 -13.76
CA ASN A 221 -15.13 -7.18 -13.23
C ASN A 221 -13.83 -6.55 -12.77
N ASN A 222 -13.54 -6.59 -11.47
CA ASN A 222 -12.23 -6.24 -10.94
C ASN A 222 -11.15 -7.22 -11.42
N ASN A 223 -11.50 -8.50 -11.59
CA ASN A 223 -10.63 -9.59 -12.08
C ASN A 223 -9.27 -9.69 -11.35
N ILE A 224 -9.27 -9.46 -10.05
CA ILE A 224 -8.07 -9.50 -9.22
C ILE A 224 -7.52 -10.93 -9.21
N SER A 225 -6.29 -11.13 -9.65
CA SER A 225 -5.61 -12.42 -9.67
C SER A 225 -4.57 -12.57 -8.57
N ASN A 226 -4.04 -11.43 -8.09
CA ASN A 226 -3.02 -11.36 -7.05
C ASN A 226 -3.35 -10.24 -6.05
N ILE A 227 -3.16 -10.50 -4.76
CA ILE A 227 -3.34 -9.50 -3.70
C ILE A 227 -2.44 -8.27 -3.90
N LEU A 228 -1.26 -8.45 -4.46
CA LEU A 228 -0.33 -7.33 -4.78
C LEU A 228 -0.90 -6.32 -5.79
N GLU A 229 -1.96 -6.68 -6.52
CA GLU A 229 -2.68 -5.73 -7.37
C GLU A 229 -3.47 -4.69 -6.57
N ILE A 230 -3.77 -4.98 -5.30
CA ILE A 230 -4.44 -4.07 -4.36
C ILE A 230 -3.36 -3.25 -3.63
N GLU A 231 -2.69 -2.42 -4.40
CA GLU A 231 -1.57 -1.63 -3.92
C GLU A 231 -1.97 -0.70 -2.76
N GLY A 232 -1.13 -0.66 -1.71
CA GLY A 232 -1.37 0.16 -0.52
C GLY A 232 -2.24 -0.50 0.55
N LEU A 233 -2.69 -1.74 0.34
CA LEU A 233 -3.51 -2.48 1.31
C LEU A 233 -2.85 -2.53 2.70
N GLU A 234 -1.52 -2.61 2.75
CA GLU A 234 -0.71 -2.61 3.97
C GLU A 234 -0.84 -1.34 4.83
N HIS A 235 -1.35 -0.27 4.26
CA HIS A 235 -1.58 1.00 4.97
C HIS A 235 -3.02 1.17 5.47
N LEU A 236 -3.93 0.23 5.16
CA LEU A 236 -5.30 0.25 5.65
C LEU A 236 -5.40 -0.41 7.04
N ASN A 237 -4.70 0.17 8.02
CA ASN A 237 -4.49 -0.41 9.34
C ASN A 237 -5.78 -0.62 10.18
N ALA A 238 -6.88 0.04 9.82
CA ALA A 238 -8.16 -0.03 10.53
C ALA A 238 -9.18 -0.96 9.86
N ILE A 239 -8.80 -1.65 8.78
CA ILE A 239 -9.70 -2.50 8.02
C ILE A 239 -10.16 -3.69 8.86
N LYS A 240 -11.48 -3.83 9.03
CA LYS A 240 -12.13 -4.92 9.76
C LYS A 240 -12.80 -5.93 8.83
N LYS A 241 -13.34 -5.46 7.71
CA LYS A 241 -13.99 -6.31 6.72
C LYS A 241 -13.37 -6.09 5.35
N LEU A 242 -12.92 -7.19 4.74
CA LEU A 242 -12.41 -7.22 3.37
C LEU A 242 -13.20 -8.28 2.58
N ASP A 243 -13.84 -7.82 1.50
CA ASP A 243 -14.54 -8.70 0.56
C ASP A 243 -13.78 -8.71 -0.77
N LEU A 244 -13.29 -9.88 -1.14
CA LEU A 244 -12.57 -10.18 -2.38
C LEU A 244 -13.26 -11.32 -3.14
N SER A 245 -14.53 -11.60 -2.86
CA SER A 245 -15.26 -12.68 -3.49
C SER A 245 -15.39 -12.51 -5.01
N ASN A 246 -15.60 -13.63 -5.71
CA ASN A 246 -15.81 -13.68 -7.15
C ASN A 246 -14.65 -13.10 -7.98
N ASN A 247 -13.42 -13.27 -7.54
CA ASN A 247 -12.21 -12.87 -8.23
C ASN A 247 -11.44 -14.10 -8.76
N GLN A 248 -10.16 -13.95 -9.11
CA GLN A 248 -9.32 -15.02 -9.63
C GLN A 248 -8.09 -15.27 -8.77
N ILE A 249 -8.16 -14.94 -7.49
CA ILE A 249 -7.04 -14.93 -6.55
C ILE A 249 -6.60 -16.37 -6.26
N GLN A 250 -5.30 -16.60 -6.34
CA GLN A 250 -4.67 -17.90 -6.05
C GLN A 250 -3.80 -17.84 -4.79
N ASN A 251 -3.07 -16.75 -4.58
CA ASN A 251 -2.19 -16.53 -3.44
C ASN A 251 -2.74 -15.41 -2.55
N ILE A 252 -2.77 -15.66 -1.24
CA ILE A 252 -3.37 -14.77 -0.24
C ILE A 252 -2.46 -14.52 0.96
N LYS A 253 -1.20 -14.93 0.90
CA LYS A 253 -0.24 -14.79 2.00
C LYS A 253 -0.03 -13.34 2.45
N GLU A 254 -0.11 -12.42 1.51
CA GLU A 254 0.05 -10.98 1.74
C GLU A 254 -1.04 -10.39 2.65
N LEU A 255 -2.18 -11.07 2.80
CA LEU A 255 -3.26 -10.63 3.70
C LEU A 255 -2.88 -10.71 5.19
N GLY A 256 -1.86 -11.47 5.54
CA GLY A 256 -1.38 -11.62 6.93
C GLY A 256 -0.93 -10.33 7.61
N ILE A 257 -0.70 -9.26 6.85
CA ILE A 257 -0.38 -7.93 7.40
C ILE A 257 -1.59 -7.20 7.99
N LEU A 258 -2.82 -7.59 7.64
CA LEU A 258 -4.06 -6.90 8.00
C LEU A 258 -4.54 -7.33 9.39
N LYS A 259 -3.77 -7.03 10.42
CA LYS A 259 -4.00 -7.49 11.80
C LYS A 259 -5.33 -7.06 12.43
N SER A 260 -6.02 -6.07 11.87
CA SER A 260 -7.32 -5.58 12.34
C SER A 260 -8.51 -6.32 11.73
N LEU A 261 -8.28 -7.24 10.78
CA LEU A 261 -9.35 -7.99 10.12
C LEU A 261 -10.14 -8.84 11.12
N THR A 262 -11.46 -8.71 11.05
CA THR A 262 -12.43 -9.56 11.73
C THR A 262 -13.22 -10.44 10.74
N HIS A 263 -13.42 -9.94 9.52
CA HIS A 263 -14.17 -10.64 8.46
C HIS A 263 -13.39 -10.61 7.15
N LEU A 264 -13.13 -11.80 6.62
CA LEU A 264 -12.46 -11.98 5.32
C LEU A 264 -13.30 -12.87 4.42
N ILE A 265 -13.71 -12.34 3.27
CA ILE A 265 -14.55 -13.03 2.30
C ILE A 265 -13.71 -13.26 1.04
N LEU A 266 -13.45 -14.52 0.74
CA LEU A 266 -12.64 -15.01 -0.39
C LEU A 266 -13.40 -16.02 -1.24
N SER A 267 -14.73 -16.09 -1.08
CA SER A 267 -15.55 -17.06 -1.81
C SER A 267 -15.43 -16.90 -3.32
N ASN A 268 -15.53 -18.03 -4.05
CA ASN A 268 -15.45 -18.09 -5.50
C ASN A 268 -14.15 -17.47 -6.06
N ASN A 269 -13.02 -17.90 -5.54
CA ASN A 269 -11.68 -17.60 -6.06
C ASN A 269 -11.00 -18.88 -6.57
N LYS A 270 -9.70 -18.84 -6.83
CA LYS A 270 -8.91 -19.97 -7.36
C LYS A 270 -7.88 -20.47 -6.35
N ILE A 271 -8.17 -20.39 -5.06
CA ILE A 271 -7.27 -20.83 -3.99
C ILE A 271 -7.30 -22.36 -3.94
N LYS A 272 -6.12 -23.00 -4.11
CA LYS A 272 -5.96 -24.46 -4.15
C LYS A 272 -5.04 -24.96 -3.05
N ASP A 273 -3.95 -24.26 -2.79
CA ASP A 273 -2.92 -24.67 -1.86
C ASP A 273 -3.25 -24.29 -0.43
N GLN A 274 -3.35 -25.28 0.46
CA GLN A 274 -3.52 -25.08 1.89
C GLN A 274 -2.38 -24.28 2.53
N GLY A 275 -1.15 -24.38 1.99
CA GLY A 275 -0.02 -23.59 2.45
C GLY A 275 -0.24 -22.08 2.38
N ASN A 276 -1.16 -21.64 1.51
CA ASN A 276 -1.59 -20.25 1.44
C ASN A 276 -2.36 -19.79 2.69
N LEU A 277 -2.89 -20.70 3.50
CA LEU A 277 -3.68 -20.37 4.69
C LEU A 277 -2.82 -20.15 5.94
N GLY A 278 -1.51 -20.39 5.88
CA GLY A 278 -0.61 -20.22 7.03
C GLY A 278 -0.61 -18.81 7.62
N PHE A 279 -0.93 -17.78 6.83
CA PHE A 279 -1.05 -16.39 7.30
C PHE A 279 -2.20 -16.16 8.28
N LEU A 280 -3.19 -17.07 8.30
CA LEU A 280 -4.35 -16.94 9.20
C LEU A 280 -3.93 -16.97 10.68
N ASP A 281 -2.83 -17.63 11.01
CA ASP A 281 -2.25 -17.64 12.37
C ASP A 281 -1.83 -16.23 12.82
N ASP A 282 -1.58 -15.34 11.86
CA ASP A 282 -1.21 -13.94 12.09
C ASP A 282 -2.42 -13.02 12.32
N LEU A 283 -3.64 -13.45 11.99
CA LEU A 283 -4.87 -12.66 12.06
C LEU A 283 -5.63 -12.96 13.36
N SER A 284 -5.06 -12.54 14.49
CA SER A 284 -5.59 -12.84 15.83
C SER A 284 -7.02 -12.33 16.09
N ASN A 285 -7.47 -11.33 15.33
CA ASN A 285 -8.80 -10.73 15.45
C ASN A 285 -9.82 -11.34 14.47
N LEU A 286 -9.42 -12.30 13.63
CA LEU A 286 -10.32 -12.87 12.63
C LEU A 286 -11.41 -13.72 13.30
N GLU A 287 -12.67 -13.41 12.99
CA GLU A 287 -13.86 -14.07 13.49
C GLU A 287 -14.63 -14.84 12.41
N TYR A 288 -14.52 -14.38 11.16
CA TYR A 288 -15.22 -14.94 10.02
C TYR A 288 -14.32 -15.04 8.80
N LEU A 289 -14.29 -16.23 8.19
CA LEU A 289 -13.56 -16.53 6.94
C LEU A 289 -14.46 -17.32 6.00
N ASP A 290 -14.74 -16.76 4.82
CA ASP A 290 -15.45 -17.46 3.75
C ASP A 290 -14.50 -17.86 2.63
N LEU A 291 -14.29 -19.16 2.47
CA LEU A 291 -13.52 -19.79 1.40
C LEU A 291 -14.40 -20.64 0.48
N SER A 292 -15.72 -20.50 0.57
CA SER A 292 -16.65 -21.29 -0.26
C SER A 292 -16.36 -21.07 -1.76
N GLY A 293 -16.60 -22.10 -2.58
CA GLY A 293 -16.32 -22.03 -4.02
C GLY A 293 -14.85 -22.00 -4.43
N ASN A 294 -13.90 -22.21 -3.49
CA ASN A 294 -12.50 -22.46 -3.79
C ASN A 294 -12.19 -23.97 -3.82
N GLU A 295 -11.06 -24.33 -4.46
CA GLU A 295 -10.64 -25.74 -4.54
C GLU A 295 -9.82 -26.18 -3.29
N VAL A 296 -9.49 -25.26 -2.39
CA VAL A 296 -8.67 -25.56 -1.21
C VAL A 296 -9.39 -26.51 -0.27
N VAL A 297 -8.70 -27.62 0.08
CA VAL A 297 -9.14 -28.56 1.12
C VAL A 297 -8.55 -28.10 2.45
N ILE A 298 -9.43 -27.79 3.41
CA ILE A 298 -9.00 -27.31 4.73
C ILE A 298 -8.87 -28.47 5.68
N HIS A 299 -7.65 -28.75 6.11
CA HIS A 299 -7.38 -29.67 7.23
C HIS A 299 -7.24 -28.84 8.52
N LEU A 300 -8.37 -28.57 9.19
CA LEU A 300 -8.44 -27.73 10.41
C LEU A 300 -7.42 -28.13 11.50
N LYS A 301 -7.04 -29.42 11.54
CA LYS A 301 -6.07 -29.92 12.53
C LYS A 301 -4.64 -29.41 12.34
N THR A 302 -4.30 -28.91 11.15
CA THR A 302 -2.96 -28.44 10.80
C THR A 302 -2.83 -26.93 10.91
N LEU A 303 -3.92 -26.19 11.03
CA LEU A 303 -3.95 -24.76 11.22
C LEU A 303 -4.14 -24.44 12.70
N LYS A 304 -3.24 -23.64 13.28
CA LYS A 304 -3.35 -23.14 14.66
C LYS A 304 -4.35 -21.98 14.75
N LEU A 305 -5.51 -22.16 14.17
CA LEU A 305 -6.53 -21.12 14.13
C LEU A 305 -7.14 -20.88 15.50
N ASN A 306 -7.50 -19.63 15.76
CA ASN A 306 -8.37 -19.30 16.87
C ASN A 306 -9.65 -20.16 16.76
N PRO A 307 -9.99 -21.00 17.78
CA PRO A 307 -11.14 -21.87 17.74
C PRO A 307 -12.49 -21.13 17.61
N LYS A 308 -12.50 -19.81 17.76
CA LYS A 308 -13.69 -18.96 17.60
C LYS A 308 -13.95 -18.54 16.14
N ILE A 309 -13.01 -18.80 15.21
CA ILE A 309 -13.20 -18.42 13.80
C ILE A 309 -14.29 -19.29 13.17
N ARG A 310 -15.34 -18.65 12.67
CA ARG A 310 -16.33 -19.30 11.81
C ARG A 310 -15.78 -19.40 10.40
N ILE A 311 -15.50 -20.61 9.93
CA ILE A 311 -15.00 -20.89 8.58
C ILE A 311 -16.12 -21.47 7.72
N VAL A 312 -16.33 -20.89 6.55
CA VAL A 312 -17.20 -21.42 5.49
C VAL A 312 -16.30 -21.88 4.35
N SER A 313 -16.29 -23.20 4.05
CA SER A 313 -15.37 -23.80 3.08
C SER A 313 -16.02 -24.71 2.03
N LYS A 314 -17.34 -24.94 2.08
CA LYS A 314 -18.04 -25.85 1.16
C LYS A 314 -18.75 -25.11 0.03
N ARG A 315 -18.84 -25.76 -1.14
CA ARG A 315 -19.77 -25.36 -2.20
C ARG A 315 -21.19 -25.61 -1.71
N TYR A 316 -22.03 -24.61 -1.72
CA TYR A 316 -23.44 -24.66 -1.32
C TYR A 316 -24.28 -25.71 -2.07
N TRP A 317 -23.77 -26.27 -3.19
CA TRP A 317 -24.46 -27.24 -4.06
C TRP A 317 -24.20 -28.72 -3.71
N GLU A 318 -23.21 -29.04 -2.87
CA GLU A 318 -22.90 -30.44 -2.53
C GLU A 318 -23.79 -30.99 -1.37
N ASP A 319 -24.38 -30.11 -0.58
CA ASP A 319 -25.25 -30.52 0.57
C ASP A 319 -26.72 -30.67 0.20
N LEU A 320 -27.16 -30.35 -1.04
CA LEU A 320 -28.55 -30.56 -1.50
C LEU A 320 -28.80 -31.93 -2.16
N ASN A 321 -27.77 -32.76 -2.32
CA ASN A 321 -27.84 -34.07 -2.93
C ASN A 321 -27.41 -35.21 -1.99
N LYS A 322 -27.56 -35.03 -0.68
CA LYS A 322 -27.41 -36.11 0.30
C LYS A 322 -28.68 -36.29 1.12
#